data_783fad675ab2e121e0c53826719cebaf
#
_entry.id   783fad675ab2e121e0c53826719cebaf
#
_cell.length_a   1.000
_cell.length_b   1.000
_cell.length_c   1.000
_cell.angle_alpha   90.00
_cell.angle_beta   90.00
_cell.angle_gamma   90.00
#
_symmetry.space_group_name_H-M   'P 1'
#
loop_
_entity.id
_entity.type
_entity.pdbx_description
1 polymer ?
#
loop_
_entity_poly.entity_id
_entity_poly.type
_entity_poly.pdbx_seq_one_letter_code
_entity_poly.pdbx_strand_id
1 'polypeptide(L)'
;VSEADMLEAIKFAHEAIKPQCLAQIELAKELGKDVKREYCHEVNDEELKAKVIAETYDKAYAIATAGSAKHERSDAFDALEAEFCEQFTEEELDEKKGMIHRYFHDEVMKKAMRNMILDEGKRLDGRKTDEIRPIWCEVGVLPCAHGSAIFTRGETQSMTTVTLGTKLDEKMIDEV
;
A
#
# COMPACT_ATOMS: atom_id res chain seq x y z
N VAL A 1 22.45 -16.98 6.16
CA VAL A 1 22.84 -15.56 6.24
C VAL A 1 22.03 -14.94 7.36
N SER A 2 22.67 -14.29 8.33
CA SER A 2 21.99 -13.62 9.43
C SER A 2 21.40 -12.26 8.97
N GLU A 3 20.48 -11.70 9.77
CA GLU A 3 19.96 -10.35 9.52
C GLU A 3 21.06 -9.28 9.55
N ALA A 4 22.05 -9.45 10.44
CA ALA A 4 23.19 -8.57 10.55
C ALA A 4 24.07 -8.62 9.28
N ASP A 5 24.36 -9.81 8.76
CA ASP A 5 25.13 -9.96 7.52
C ASP A 5 24.41 -9.35 6.32
N MET A 6 23.07 -9.51 6.27
CA MET A 6 22.26 -8.90 5.22
C MET A 6 22.29 -7.37 5.28
N LEU A 7 22.20 -6.81 6.48
CA LEU A 7 22.29 -5.36 6.67
C LEU A 7 23.66 -4.81 6.24
N GLU A 8 24.76 -5.51 6.58
CA GLU A 8 26.09 -5.10 6.15
C GLU A 8 26.26 -5.22 4.62
N ALA A 9 25.70 -6.24 4.00
CA ALA A 9 25.70 -6.37 2.54
C ALA A 9 24.94 -5.22 1.86
N ILE A 10 23.79 -4.80 2.40
CA ILE A 10 23.03 -3.65 1.89
C ILE A 10 23.82 -2.35 2.04
N LYS A 11 24.48 -2.14 3.19
CA LYS A 11 25.34 -0.96 3.39
C LYS A 11 26.51 -0.94 2.42
N PHE A 12 27.15 -2.08 2.20
CA PHE A 12 28.25 -2.20 1.23
C PHE A 12 27.79 -1.86 -0.18
N ALA A 13 26.66 -2.42 -0.62
CA ALA A 13 26.07 -2.12 -1.91
C ALA A 13 25.69 -0.62 -2.05
N HIS A 14 25.16 -0.01 -0.99
CA HIS A 14 24.83 1.41 -0.97
C HIS A 14 26.07 2.29 -1.21
N GLU A 15 27.19 2.01 -0.54
CA GLU A 15 28.43 2.74 -0.76
C GLU A 15 28.97 2.57 -2.19
N ALA A 16 28.81 1.40 -2.79
CA ALA A 16 29.20 1.14 -4.17
C ALA A 16 28.31 1.87 -5.22
N ILE A 17 27.05 2.13 -4.88
CA ILE A 17 26.11 2.87 -5.76
C ILE A 17 26.37 4.37 -5.75
N LYS A 18 26.84 4.95 -4.65
CA LYS A 18 27.09 6.39 -4.52
C LYS A 18 27.96 6.99 -5.65
N PRO A 19 29.11 6.40 -6.01
CA PRO A 19 29.92 6.90 -7.12
C PRO A 19 29.17 6.92 -8.46
N GLN A 20 28.31 5.92 -8.71
CA GLN A 20 27.51 5.86 -9.92
C GLN A 20 26.48 7.00 -9.97
N CYS A 21 25.84 7.31 -8.84
CA CYS A 21 24.93 8.44 -8.74
C CYS A 21 25.66 9.77 -8.94
N LEU A 22 26.85 9.92 -8.35
CA LEU A 22 27.67 11.13 -8.52
C LEU A 22 28.07 11.35 -9.97
N ALA A 23 28.50 10.30 -10.66
CA ALA A 23 28.85 10.38 -12.09
C ALA A 23 27.66 10.83 -12.96
N GLN A 24 26.44 10.37 -12.64
CA GLN A 24 25.23 10.83 -13.35
C GLN A 24 24.94 12.32 -13.07
N ILE A 25 25.13 12.77 -11.84
CA ILE A 25 24.94 14.17 -11.46
C ILE A 25 25.99 15.06 -12.17
N GLU A 26 27.24 14.62 -12.22
CA GLU A 26 28.31 15.34 -12.93
C GLU A 26 28.01 15.46 -14.43
N LEU A 27 27.61 14.36 -15.06
CA LEU A 27 27.19 14.36 -16.47
C LEU A 27 26.03 15.32 -16.73
N ALA A 28 25.02 15.31 -15.83
CA ALA A 28 23.89 16.22 -15.95
C ALA A 28 24.32 17.70 -15.88
N LYS A 29 25.30 18.03 -15.02
CA LYS A 29 25.87 19.39 -14.91
C LYS A 29 26.67 19.77 -16.16
N GLU A 30 27.51 18.88 -16.66
CA GLU A 30 28.29 19.13 -17.87
C GLU A 30 27.39 19.41 -19.09
N LEU A 31 26.24 18.73 -19.15
CA LEU A 31 25.27 18.92 -20.23
C LEU A 31 24.30 20.10 -19.98
N GLY A 32 24.40 20.81 -18.84
CA GLY A 32 23.47 21.88 -18.45
C GLY A 32 22.03 21.37 -18.25
N LYS A 33 21.87 20.12 -17.80
CA LYS A 33 20.57 19.47 -17.52
C LYS A 33 20.33 19.21 -16.05
N ASP A 34 21.11 19.79 -15.19
CA ASP A 34 21.01 19.70 -13.72
C ASP A 34 19.81 20.48 -13.17
N VAL A 35 19.40 21.57 -13.85
CA VAL A 35 18.18 22.31 -13.51
C VAL A 35 16.96 21.54 -14.01
N LYS A 36 16.18 21.04 -13.07
CA LYS A 36 14.94 20.34 -13.38
C LYS A 36 13.83 21.35 -13.69
N ARG A 37 12.94 20.96 -14.59
CA ARG A 37 11.75 21.74 -14.86
C ARG A 37 10.89 21.81 -13.60
N GLU A 38 10.40 23.01 -13.30
CA GLU A 38 9.30 23.12 -12.36
C GLU A 38 8.06 22.49 -12.99
N TYR A 39 7.52 21.52 -12.30
CA TYR A 39 6.34 20.77 -12.75
C TYR A 39 5.38 20.70 -11.57
N CYS A 40 4.31 21.47 -11.64
CA CYS A 40 3.20 21.38 -10.71
C CYS A 40 1.91 21.67 -11.48
N HIS A 41 1.13 20.63 -11.74
CA HIS A 41 -0.23 20.73 -12.26
C HIS A 41 -1.27 20.40 -11.20
N GLU A 42 -0.84 20.23 -9.96
CA GLU A 42 -1.75 19.96 -8.87
C GLU A 42 -2.42 21.26 -8.42
N VAL A 43 -3.74 21.25 -8.47
CA VAL A 43 -4.55 22.27 -7.82
C VAL A 43 -4.70 21.86 -6.35
N ASN A 44 -4.21 22.70 -5.44
CA ASN A 44 -4.31 22.49 -4.01
C ASN A 44 -5.19 23.59 -3.41
N ASP A 45 -6.09 23.18 -2.53
CA ASP A 45 -6.93 24.06 -1.72
C ASP A 45 -6.60 23.76 -0.24
N GLU A 46 -5.77 24.61 0.37
CA GLU A 46 -5.30 24.39 1.74
C GLU A 46 -6.42 24.61 2.78
N GLU A 47 -7.41 25.44 2.49
CA GLU A 47 -8.56 25.64 3.38
C GLU A 47 -9.45 24.39 3.38
N LEU A 48 -9.76 23.86 2.20
CA LEU A 48 -10.48 22.60 2.05
C LEU A 48 -9.73 21.44 2.71
N LYS A 49 -8.42 21.36 2.51
CA LYS A 49 -7.58 20.34 3.13
C LYS A 49 -7.64 20.40 4.66
N ALA A 50 -7.51 21.59 5.24
CA ALA A 50 -7.60 21.78 6.68
C ALA A 50 -9.00 21.39 7.21
N LYS A 51 -10.07 21.72 6.48
CA LYS A 51 -11.43 21.35 6.84
C LYS A 51 -11.62 19.82 6.81
N VAL A 52 -11.18 19.15 5.75
CA VAL A 52 -11.23 17.67 5.65
C VAL A 52 -10.54 17.03 6.85
N ILE A 53 -9.34 17.47 7.18
CA ILE A 53 -8.58 16.92 8.32
C ILE A 53 -9.32 17.17 9.64
N ALA A 54 -9.75 18.39 9.89
CA ALA A 54 -10.37 18.76 11.17
C ALA A 54 -11.69 18.03 11.45
N GLU A 55 -12.48 17.78 10.42
CA GLU A 55 -13.82 17.18 10.60
C GLU A 55 -13.81 15.64 10.53
N THR A 56 -12.79 15.03 9.91
CA THR A 56 -12.82 13.57 9.65
C THR A 56 -11.73 12.78 10.35
N TYR A 57 -10.62 13.41 10.82
CA TYR A 57 -9.47 12.68 11.35
C TYR A 57 -9.81 11.83 12.59
N ASP A 58 -10.51 12.38 13.56
CA ASP A 58 -10.83 11.67 14.79
C ASP A 58 -11.77 10.48 14.55
N LYS A 59 -12.73 10.65 13.63
CA LYS A 59 -13.63 9.57 13.20
C LYS A 59 -12.84 8.49 12.45
N ALA A 60 -11.93 8.88 11.57
CA ALA A 60 -11.06 7.96 10.84
C ALA A 60 -10.13 7.18 11.78
N TYR A 61 -9.60 7.82 12.81
CA TYR A 61 -8.80 7.15 13.84
C TYR A 61 -9.63 6.13 14.62
N ALA A 62 -10.86 6.45 14.97
CA ALA A 62 -11.78 5.54 15.64
C ALA A 62 -12.10 4.30 14.76
N ILE A 63 -12.32 4.50 13.45
CA ILE A 63 -12.51 3.41 12.49
C ILE A 63 -11.25 2.53 12.44
N ALA A 64 -10.06 3.12 12.38
CA ALA A 64 -8.79 2.39 12.36
C ALA A 64 -8.58 1.54 13.62
N THR A 65 -9.02 2.03 14.78
CA THR A 65 -8.87 1.37 16.10
C THR A 65 -9.89 0.24 16.32
N ALA A 66 -10.99 0.23 15.58
CA ALA A 66 -12.09 -0.73 15.78
C ALA A 66 -11.71 -2.21 15.56
N GLY A 67 -10.57 -2.49 14.89
CA GLY A 67 -10.10 -3.85 14.63
C GLY A 67 -11.00 -4.68 13.70
N SER A 68 -11.84 -4.02 12.91
CA SER A 68 -12.81 -4.62 12.01
C SER A 68 -12.17 -5.36 10.84
N ALA A 69 -12.93 -6.26 10.20
CA ALA A 69 -12.56 -6.92 8.97
C ALA A 69 -12.26 -5.92 7.84
N LYS A 70 -11.48 -6.34 6.83
CA LYS A 70 -11.01 -5.44 5.77
C LYS A 70 -12.16 -4.73 5.04
N HIS A 71 -13.21 -5.47 4.68
CA HIS A 71 -14.35 -4.91 3.95
C HIS A 71 -15.16 -3.95 4.81
N GLU A 72 -15.48 -4.33 6.03
CA GLU A 72 -16.21 -3.47 7.00
C GLU A 72 -15.48 -2.15 7.25
N ARG A 73 -14.15 -2.22 7.37
CA ARG A 73 -13.32 -1.02 7.55
C ARG A 73 -13.29 -0.15 6.31
N SER A 74 -13.22 -0.75 5.10
CA SER A 74 -13.30 -0.02 3.85
C SER A 74 -14.62 0.72 3.74
N ASP A 75 -15.72 0.00 3.96
CA ASP A 75 -17.07 0.54 3.89
C ASP A 75 -17.28 1.69 4.91
N ALA A 76 -16.69 1.57 6.09
CA ALA A 76 -16.75 2.61 7.11
C ALA A 76 -15.96 3.88 6.71
N PHE A 77 -14.80 3.75 6.06
CA PHE A 77 -14.07 4.90 5.53
C PHE A 77 -14.83 5.56 4.36
N ASP A 78 -15.38 4.74 3.46
CA ASP A 78 -16.15 5.25 2.32
C ASP A 78 -17.42 6.00 2.79
N ALA A 79 -18.08 5.47 3.82
CA ALA A 79 -19.23 6.14 4.46
C ALA A 79 -18.84 7.47 5.13
N LEU A 80 -17.69 7.54 5.78
CA LEU A 80 -17.19 8.77 6.38
C LEU A 80 -16.85 9.84 5.34
N GLU A 81 -16.25 9.44 4.22
CA GLU A 81 -15.99 10.36 3.09
C GLU A 81 -17.31 10.86 2.50
N ALA A 82 -18.27 9.96 2.31
CA ALA A 82 -19.60 10.32 1.80
C ALA A 82 -20.33 11.30 2.74
N GLU A 83 -20.32 11.05 4.06
CA GLU A 83 -20.89 11.96 5.08
C GLU A 83 -20.26 13.37 4.98
N PHE A 84 -18.95 13.44 4.80
CA PHE A 84 -18.26 14.72 4.62
C PHE A 84 -18.71 15.42 3.33
N CYS A 85 -18.90 14.67 2.24
CA CYS A 85 -19.34 15.20 0.95
C CYS A 85 -20.77 15.76 0.98
N GLU A 86 -21.66 15.29 1.85
CA GLU A 86 -23.04 15.80 1.98
C GLU A 86 -23.14 17.29 2.36
N GLN A 87 -22.05 17.88 2.83
CA GLN A 87 -22.00 19.31 3.17
C GLN A 87 -21.90 20.22 1.95
N PHE A 88 -21.65 19.68 0.79
CA PHE A 88 -21.42 20.42 -0.45
C PHE A 88 -22.61 20.28 -1.40
N THR A 89 -22.83 21.29 -2.21
CA THR A 89 -23.80 21.22 -3.32
C THR A 89 -23.27 20.32 -4.44
N GLU A 90 -24.16 19.85 -5.33
CA GLU A 90 -23.74 19.02 -6.48
C GLU A 90 -22.71 19.73 -7.38
N GLU A 91 -22.86 21.04 -7.59
CA GLU A 91 -21.93 21.84 -8.38
C GLU A 91 -20.54 21.94 -7.73
N GLU A 92 -20.50 22.17 -6.42
CA GLU A 92 -19.24 22.22 -5.67
C GLU A 92 -18.55 20.85 -5.60
N LEU A 93 -19.33 19.78 -5.52
CA LEU A 93 -18.79 18.41 -5.52
C LEU A 93 -18.17 18.06 -6.86
N ASP A 94 -18.77 18.47 -7.98
CA ASP A 94 -18.22 18.18 -9.31
C ASP A 94 -16.80 18.76 -9.47
N GLU A 95 -16.56 19.94 -8.89
CA GLU A 95 -15.24 20.58 -8.92
C GLU A 95 -14.26 20.02 -7.86
N LYS A 96 -14.76 19.74 -6.64
CA LYS A 96 -13.90 19.48 -5.45
C LYS A 96 -13.75 18.02 -5.08
N LYS A 97 -14.62 17.13 -5.60
CA LYS A 97 -14.65 15.71 -5.21
C LYS A 97 -13.30 15.01 -5.32
N GLY A 98 -12.57 15.24 -6.40
CA GLY A 98 -11.23 14.67 -6.59
C GLY A 98 -10.21 15.16 -5.55
N MET A 99 -10.31 16.45 -5.13
CA MET A 99 -9.45 17.00 -4.08
C MET A 99 -9.85 16.48 -2.71
N ILE A 100 -11.14 16.40 -2.40
CA ILE A 100 -11.65 15.84 -1.14
C ILE A 100 -11.18 14.39 -0.99
N HIS A 101 -11.39 13.56 -2.01
CA HIS A 101 -10.93 12.17 -2.00
C HIS A 101 -9.43 12.05 -1.77
N ARG A 102 -8.61 12.83 -2.47
CA ARG A 102 -7.15 12.85 -2.29
C ARG A 102 -6.75 13.27 -0.88
N TYR A 103 -7.33 14.34 -0.35
CA TYR A 103 -7.01 14.81 1.02
C TYR A 103 -7.49 13.82 2.07
N PHE A 104 -8.68 13.28 1.92
CA PHE A 104 -9.19 12.25 2.83
C PHE A 104 -8.31 11.00 2.82
N HIS A 105 -7.95 10.49 1.66
CA HIS A 105 -7.14 9.29 1.53
C HIS A 105 -5.70 9.49 2.01
N ASP A 106 -5.02 10.57 1.58
CA ASP A 106 -3.59 10.74 1.81
C ASP A 106 -3.28 11.41 3.16
N GLU A 107 -4.09 12.35 3.59
CA GLU A 107 -3.82 13.14 4.81
C GLU A 107 -4.61 12.63 6.02
N VAL A 108 -5.76 12.04 5.82
CA VAL A 108 -6.60 11.55 6.93
C VAL A 108 -6.45 10.04 7.10
N MET A 109 -6.92 9.25 6.16
CA MET A 109 -7.00 7.80 6.28
C MET A 109 -5.62 7.16 6.49
N LYS A 110 -4.64 7.47 5.65
CA LYS A 110 -3.28 6.93 5.77
C LYS A 110 -2.62 7.34 7.09
N LYS A 111 -2.79 8.60 7.52
CA LYS A 111 -2.21 9.08 8.77
C LYS A 111 -2.89 8.49 9.98
N ALA A 112 -4.22 8.40 10.00
CA ALA A 112 -4.98 7.79 11.07
C ALA A 112 -4.59 6.32 11.27
N MET A 113 -4.54 5.53 10.19
CA MET A 113 -4.11 4.14 10.25
C MET A 113 -2.65 3.99 10.73
N ARG A 114 -1.74 4.84 10.23
CA ARG A 114 -0.33 4.80 10.65
C ARG A 114 -0.17 5.16 12.13
N ASN A 115 -0.79 6.25 12.55
CA ASN A 115 -0.66 6.72 13.93
C ASN A 115 -1.27 5.70 14.90
N MET A 116 -2.43 5.13 14.59
CA MET A 116 -3.02 4.07 15.40
C MET A 116 -2.07 2.88 15.61
N ILE A 117 -1.39 2.42 14.54
CA ILE A 117 -0.42 1.33 14.67
C ILE A 117 0.77 1.72 15.55
N LEU A 118 1.25 2.96 15.44
CA LEU A 118 2.40 3.45 16.21
C LEU A 118 2.03 3.69 17.68
N ASP A 119 0.87 4.24 17.94
CA ASP A 119 0.43 4.63 19.27
C ASP A 119 -0.07 3.43 20.08
N GLU A 120 -0.80 2.51 19.45
CA GLU A 120 -1.42 1.38 20.13
C GLU A 120 -0.63 0.06 19.99
N GLY A 121 0.35 -0.01 19.11
CA GLY A 121 1.13 -1.23 18.87
C GLY A 121 0.30 -2.38 18.30
N LYS A 122 -0.83 -2.08 17.68
CA LYS A 122 -1.75 -3.06 17.08
C LYS A 122 -1.87 -2.81 15.59
N ARG A 123 -2.16 -3.87 14.85
CA ARG A 123 -2.49 -3.78 13.43
C ARG A 123 -3.98 -3.50 13.24
N LEU A 124 -4.35 -3.07 12.03
CA LEU A 124 -5.73 -2.72 11.65
C LEU A 124 -6.76 -3.84 11.84
N ASP A 125 -6.33 -5.08 11.87
CA ASP A 125 -7.14 -6.28 12.14
C ASP A 125 -7.10 -6.73 13.61
N GLY A 126 -6.61 -5.87 14.51
CA GLY A 126 -6.54 -6.10 15.95
C GLY A 126 -5.36 -6.95 16.43
N ARG A 127 -4.58 -7.55 15.53
CA ARG A 127 -3.40 -8.36 15.89
C ARG A 127 -2.27 -7.47 16.44
N LYS A 128 -1.41 -8.07 17.24
CA LYS A 128 -0.13 -7.47 17.63
C LYS A 128 0.83 -7.42 16.44
N THR A 129 1.88 -6.60 16.55
CA THR A 129 2.87 -6.42 15.47
C THR A 129 3.68 -7.68 15.16
N ASP A 130 3.86 -8.56 16.13
CA ASP A 130 4.56 -9.85 16.05
C ASP A 130 3.63 -11.05 15.80
N GLU A 131 2.31 -10.84 15.74
CA GLU A 131 1.32 -11.90 15.56
C GLU A 131 1.12 -12.21 14.07
N ILE A 132 1.24 -13.51 13.71
CA ILE A 132 1.00 -14.01 12.36
C ILE A 132 -0.48 -14.34 12.18
N ARG A 133 -1.05 -14.05 11.02
CA ARG A 133 -2.41 -14.47 10.67
C ARG A 133 -2.54 -15.99 10.70
N PRO A 134 -3.71 -16.54 11.08
CA PRO A 134 -3.95 -17.97 11.04
C PRO A 134 -3.63 -18.54 9.66
N ILE A 135 -2.85 -19.62 9.64
CA ILE A 135 -2.48 -20.33 8.41
C ILE A 135 -3.19 -21.68 8.43
N TRP A 136 -3.80 -22.03 7.30
CA TRP A 136 -4.40 -23.34 7.05
C TRP A 136 -4.02 -23.81 5.65
N CYS A 137 -3.73 -25.10 5.53
CA CYS A 137 -3.32 -25.72 4.27
C CYS A 137 -4.00 -27.06 4.09
N GLU A 138 -4.35 -27.39 2.87
CA GLU A 138 -4.85 -28.69 2.46
C GLU A 138 -4.21 -29.11 1.13
N VAL A 139 -3.88 -30.39 0.99
CA VAL A 139 -3.27 -30.94 -0.23
C VAL A 139 -4.17 -31.95 -0.88
N GLY A 140 -3.99 -32.19 -2.18
CA GLY A 140 -4.76 -33.20 -2.91
C GLY A 140 -6.22 -32.84 -3.18
N VAL A 141 -6.53 -31.53 -3.23
CA VAL A 141 -7.91 -31.02 -3.37
C VAL A 141 -8.50 -31.20 -4.77
N LEU A 142 -7.66 -31.33 -5.80
CA LEU A 142 -8.10 -31.54 -7.19
C LEU A 142 -7.73 -32.93 -7.68
N PRO A 143 -8.70 -33.70 -8.24
CA PRO A 143 -8.47 -35.10 -8.61
C PRO A 143 -7.64 -35.28 -9.89
N CYS A 144 -7.57 -34.27 -10.75
CA CYS A 144 -6.94 -34.40 -12.09
C CYS A 144 -5.52 -33.79 -12.17
N ALA A 145 -5.11 -33.05 -11.19
CA ALA A 145 -3.76 -32.48 -11.15
C ALA A 145 -2.77 -33.49 -10.53
N HIS A 146 -1.49 -33.48 -10.96
CA HIS A 146 -0.45 -34.31 -10.33
C HIS A 146 -0.15 -33.89 -8.90
N GLY A 147 -0.33 -32.60 -8.59
CA GLY A 147 -0.34 -32.05 -7.25
C GLY A 147 -1.29 -30.86 -7.17
N SER A 148 -1.93 -30.70 -6.03
CA SER A 148 -2.76 -29.52 -5.75
C SER A 148 -2.73 -29.23 -4.25
N ALA A 149 -2.77 -27.93 -3.93
CA ALA A 149 -2.81 -27.44 -2.56
C ALA A 149 -3.64 -26.18 -2.45
N ILE A 150 -4.35 -26.04 -1.34
CA ILE A 150 -4.91 -24.78 -0.90
C ILE A 150 -4.05 -24.27 0.25
N PHE A 151 -3.67 -23.00 0.17
CA PHE A 151 -2.99 -22.25 1.24
C PHE A 151 -3.85 -21.07 1.62
N THR A 152 -4.21 -20.98 2.89
CA THR A 152 -5.01 -19.88 3.42
C THR A 152 -4.23 -19.16 4.51
N ARG A 153 -4.17 -17.83 4.43
CA ARG A 153 -3.59 -16.96 5.45
C ARG A 153 -4.60 -15.86 5.79
N GLY A 154 -5.31 -16.02 6.89
CA GLY A 154 -6.42 -15.15 7.24
C GLY A 154 -7.50 -15.17 6.16
N GLU A 155 -7.79 -14.03 5.56
CA GLU A 155 -8.80 -13.87 4.49
C GLU A 155 -8.25 -14.12 3.08
N THR A 156 -6.93 -14.34 2.93
CA THR A 156 -6.30 -14.58 1.63
C THR A 156 -6.12 -16.06 1.39
N GLN A 157 -6.60 -16.54 0.26
CA GLN A 157 -6.49 -17.93 -0.15
C GLN A 157 -5.82 -18.06 -1.51
N SER A 158 -4.96 -19.05 -1.67
CA SER A 158 -4.32 -19.43 -2.92
C SER A 158 -4.57 -20.90 -3.21
N MET A 159 -5.02 -21.22 -4.42
CA MET A 159 -5.07 -22.59 -4.94
C MET A 159 -3.91 -22.77 -5.92
N THR A 160 -3.04 -23.71 -5.62
CA THR A 160 -1.86 -24.00 -6.45
C THR A 160 -1.99 -25.40 -7.02
N THR A 161 -1.72 -25.55 -8.30
CA THR A 161 -1.70 -26.85 -8.99
C THR A 161 -0.32 -27.09 -9.62
N VAL A 162 0.09 -28.36 -9.65
CA VAL A 162 1.31 -28.80 -10.30
C VAL A 162 0.95 -29.88 -11.32
N THR A 163 1.40 -29.70 -12.56
CA THR A 163 1.32 -30.71 -13.61
C THR A 163 2.74 -31.05 -14.04
N LEU A 164 3.10 -32.31 -13.89
CA LEU A 164 4.40 -32.82 -14.35
C LEU A 164 4.30 -33.13 -15.84
N GLY A 165 5.27 -32.65 -16.60
CA GLY A 165 5.34 -32.82 -18.04
C GLY A 165 6.76 -32.89 -18.55
N THR A 166 6.91 -32.93 -19.86
CA THR A 166 8.20 -32.83 -20.54
C THR A 166 8.59 -31.36 -20.72
N LYS A 167 9.80 -31.08 -21.13
CA LYS A 167 10.25 -29.72 -21.43
C LYS A 167 9.39 -29.00 -22.49
N LEU A 168 8.71 -29.76 -23.35
CA LEU A 168 7.82 -29.22 -24.38
C LEU A 168 6.48 -28.72 -23.82
N ASP A 169 6.13 -29.14 -22.60
CA ASP A 169 4.89 -28.78 -21.91
C ASP A 169 5.06 -27.51 -21.06
N GLU A 170 6.28 -26.99 -20.95
CA GLU A 170 6.56 -25.75 -20.22
C GLU A 170 5.89 -24.56 -20.92
N LYS A 171 5.07 -23.83 -20.17
CA LYS A 171 4.56 -22.54 -20.64
C LYS A 171 5.59 -21.46 -20.32
N MET A 172 6.23 -20.94 -21.37
CA MET A 172 7.04 -19.70 -21.24
C MET A 172 6.11 -18.52 -21.01
N ILE A 173 6.31 -17.80 -19.91
CA ILE A 173 5.50 -16.65 -19.53
C ILE A 173 6.15 -15.34 -19.95
N ASP A 174 7.47 -15.26 -19.93
CA ASP A 174 8.23 -14.11 -20.42
C ASP A 174 9.52 -14.60 -21.12
N GLU A 175 9.78 -14.09 -22.32
CA GLU A 175 11.01 -14.35 -23.05
C GLU A 175 12.12 -13.36 -22.60
N VAL A 176 12.61 -13.48 -21.40
CA VAL A 176 13.78 -12.72 -20.96
C VAL A 176 14.85 -13.66 -20.43
#